data_7c7a0544cfad521f730af98e71feef53
#
_entry.id   7c7a0544cfad521f730af98e71feef53
#
_cell.length_a   1.000
_cell.length_b   1.000
_cell.length_c   1.000
_cell.angle_alpha   90.00
_cell.angle_beta   90.00
_cell.angle_gamma   90.00
#
_symmetry.space_group_name_H-M   'P 1'
#
loop_
_entity.id
_entity.type
_entity.pdbx_description
1 polymer ?
#
loop_
_entity_poly.entity_id
_entity_poly.type
_entity_poly.pdbx_seq_one_letter_code
_entity_poly.pdbx_strand_id
1 'polypeptide(L)'
;VRWLLAMAEWRVGRLRRFARLDFSAVRRVVFVCQGNICRSPFGEAVARRVGLPTASFGLATSTGMPAFGRAVETAQAQGIDLTSHRVTAIEDFTFQRGDLLVVMEVRQARRLLKSRELPSEVQITLLGLWSEPLRPHLHDPFEHGPTYFQFCFQVIDSGVKELARRIRSGHVNDALSSREAFE
;
A
#
# COMPACT_ATOMS: atom_id res chain seq x y z
N VAL A 1 -15.70 -1.87 14.67
CA VAL A 1 -15.64 -3.34 14.85
C VAL A 1 -14.47 -3.95 14.06
N ARG A 2 -14.34 -3.75 12.73
CA ARG A 2 -13.29 -4.40 11.90
C ARG A 2 -11.86 -4.08 12.34
N TRP A 3 -11.59 -2.87 12.78
CA TRP A 3 -10.27 -2.48 13.29
C TRP A 3 -9.91 -3.26 14.58
N LEU A 4 -10.84 -3.39 15.52
CA LEU A 4 -10.61 -4.17 16.75
C LEU A 4 -10.30 -5.64 16.45
N LEU A 5 -11.04 -6.25 15.51
CA LEU A 5 -10.77 -7.61 15.05
C LEU A 5 -9.37 -7.73 14.43
N ALA A 6 -8.96 -6.79 13.58
CA ALA A 6 -7.63 -6.79 12.98
C ALA A 6 -6.52 -6.61 14.03
N MET A 7 -6.74 -5.77 15.06
CA MET A 7 -5.82 -5.65 16.19
C MET A 7 -5.71 -6.94 17.00
N ALA A 8 -6.83 -7.62 17.25
CA ALA A 8 -6.82 -8.93 17.91
C ALA A 8 -6.07 -9.98 17.07
N GLU A 9 -6.36 -10.06 15.76
CA GLU A 9 -5.64 -10.95 14.84
C GLU A 9 -4.13 -10.66 14.78
N TRP A 10 -3.73 -9.40 14.85
CA TRP A 10 -2.32 -9.02 14.93
C TRP A 10 -1.69 -9.51 16.22
N ARG A 11 -2.32 -9.27 17.39
CA ARG A 11 -1.83 -9.68 18.70
C ARG A 11 -1.66 -11.20 18.81
N VAL A 12 -2.60 -11.98 18.27
CA VAL A 12 -2.50 -13.46 18.25
C VAL A 12 -1.63 -13.99 17.09
N GLY A 13 -0.96 -13.13 16.35
CA GLY A 13 0.02 -13.49 15.32
C GLY A 13 -0.54 -13.90 13.96
N ARG A 14 -1.86 -13.88 13.75
CA ARG A 14 -2.49 -14.29 12.47
C ARG A 14 -2.10 -13.39 11.29
N LEU A 15 -1.69 -12.15 11.56
CA LEU A 15 -1.28 -11.21 10.52
C LEU A 15 0.25 -11.12 10.36
N ARG A 16 1.04 -11.87 11.13
CA ARG A 16 2.52 -11.82 11.07
C ARG A 16 3.08 -12.13 9.68
N ARG A 17 2.40 -12.96 8.90
CA ARG A 17 2.79 -13.26 7.51
C ARG A 17 2.90 -12.02 6.64
N PHE A 18 2.07 -11.00 6.89
CA PHE A 18 2.08 -9.73 6.16
C PHE A 18 3.15 -8.74 6.63
N ALA A 19 3.86 -9.04 7.72
CA ALA A 19 5.00 -8.28 8.20
C ALA A 19 6.35 -8.96 7.89
N ARG A 20 6.33 -10.21 7.39
CA ARG A 20 7.53 -10.94 7.00
C ARG A 20 7.77 -10.73 5.51
N LEU A 21 8.56 -9.71 5.19
CA LEU A 21 8.86 -9.30 3.83
C LEU A 21 10.36 -9.42 3.57
N ASP A 22 10.69 -9.85 2.37
CA ASP A 22 12.03 -9.66 1.83
C ASP A 22 12.11 -8.28 1.15
N PHE A 23 12.60 -7.29 1.87
CA PHE A 23 12.72 -5.93 1.37
C PHE A 23 13.79 -5.79 0.28
N SER A 24 14.78 -6.67 0.23
CA SER A 24 15.82 -6.65 -0.80
C SER A 24 15.27 -7.04 -2.18
N ALA A 25 14.24 -7.88 -2.21
CA ALA A 25 13.57 -8.30 -3.43
C ALA A 25 12.56 -7.27 -3.99
N VAL A 26 12.18 -6.24 -3.20
CA VAL A 26 11.18 -5.25 -3.64
C VAL A 26 11.75 -4.33 -4.71
N ARG A 27 11.11 -4.27 -5.87
CA ARG A 27 11.48 -3.38 -6.99
C ARG A 27 10.44 -2.29 -7.25
N ARG A 28 9.17 -2.56 -6.96
CA ARG A 28 8.05 -1.60 -7.12
C ARG A 28 7.05 -1.79 -5.99
N VAL A 29 6.51 -0.70 -5.45
CA VAL A 29 5.46 -0.69 -4.43
C VAL A 29 4.12 -0.42 -5.09
N VAL A 30 3.16 -1.34 -4.94
CA VAL A 30 1.86 -1.27 -5.60
C VAL A 30 0.76 -1.12 -4.56
N PHE A 31 0.12 0.04 -4.53
CA PHE A 31 -0.95 0.32 -3.56
C PHE A 31 -2.29 -0.21 -4.05
N VAL A 32 -3.01 -0.91 -3.17
CA VAL A 32 -4.27 -1.56 -3.53
C VAL A 32 -5.38 -1.15 -2.55
N CYS A 33 -6.52 -0.73 -3.09
CA CYS A 33 -7.74 -0.55 -2.32
C CYS A 33 -8.97 -1.04 -3.10
N GLN A 34 -10.18 -0.75 -2.65
CA GLN A 34 -11.38 -1.24 -3.32
C GLN A 34 -11.59 -0.57 -4.68
N GLY A 35 -11.62 0.77 -4.71
CA GLY A 35 -12.01 1.55 -5.88
C GLY A 35 -10.86 2.27 -6.59
N ASN A 36 -9.63 2.28 -6.06
CA ASN A 36 -8.49 3.06 -6.59
C ASN A 36 -8.79 4.57 -6.77
N ILE A 37 -9.68 5.12 -5.94
CA ILE A 37 -10.11 6.54 -6.03
C ILE A 37 -9.73 7.39 -4.81
N CYS A 38 -9.34 6.77 -3.66
CA CYS A 38 -9.02 7.49 -2.43
C CYS A 38 -7.67 7.06 -1.87
N ARG A 39 -7.61 5.89 -1.20
CA ARG A 39 -6.46 5.44 -0.39
C ARG A 39 -5.24 5.06 -1.23
N SER A 40 -5.41 4.22 -2.22
CA SER A 40 -4.29 3.73 -3.04
C SER A 40 -3.69 4.82 -3.94
N PRO A 41 -4.44 5.76 -4.56
CA PRO A 41 -3.85 6.88 -5.26
C PRO A 41 -2.99 7.79 -4.37
N PHE A 42 -3.48 8.05 -3.15
CA PHE A 42 -2.72 8.85 -2.20
C PHE A 42 -1.43 8.15 -1.77
N GLY A 43 -1.50 6.84 -1.44
CA GLY A 43 -0.31 6.05 -1.11
C GLY A 43 0.72 6.02 -2.24
N GLU A 44 0.26 5.85 -3.48
CA GLU A 44 1.10 5.92 -4.69
C GLU A 44 1.78 7.28 -4.82
N ALA A 45 1.03 8.37 -4.69
CA ALA A 45 1.58 9.72 -4.84
C ALA A 45 2.60 10.04 -3.73
N VAL A 46 2.37 9.62 -2.48
CA VAL A 46 3.35 9.73 -1.39
C VAL A 46 4.61 8.92 -1.69
N ALA A 47 4.46 7.65 -2.15
CA ALA A 47 5.59 6.79 -2.47
C ALA A 47 6.44 7.37 -3.61
N ARG A 48 5.79 7.92 -4.65
CA ARG A 48 6.46 8.63 -5.74
C ARG A 48 7.24 9.84 -5.24
N ARG A 49 6.65 10.64 -4.35
CA ARG A 49 7.31 11.81 -3.73
C ARG A 49 8.57 11.44 -2.94
N VAL A 50 8.57 10.27 -2.30
CA VAL A 50 9.77 9.76 -1.61
C VAL A 50 10.69 8.92 -2.51
N GLY A 51 10.49 8.93 -3.82
CA GLY A 51 11.41 8.34 -4.80
C GLY A 51 11.33 6.82 -4.96
N LEU A 52 10.20 6.19 -4.61
CA LEU A 52 9.99 4.76 -4.86
C LEU A 52 9.34 4.54 -6.25
N PRO A 53 9.78 3.54 -7.02
CA PRO A 53 8.99 3.02 -8.14
C PRO A 53 7.64 2.53 -7.61
N THR A 54 6.54 3.01 -8.20
CA THR A 54 5.22 2.78 -7.63
C THR A 54 4.12 2.72 -8.67
N ALA A 55 3.02 2.05 -8.33
CA ALA A 55 1.77 2.01 -9.08
C ALA A 55 0.60 1.81 -8.11
N SER A 56 -0.63 1.86 -8.60
CA SER A 56 -1.80 1.48 -7.81
C SER A 56 -2.92 0.89 -8.68
N PHE A 57 -3.79 0.08 -8.07
CA PHE A 57 -4.99 -0.44 -8.70
C PHE A 57 -6.14 -0.66 -7.71
N GLY A 58 -7.34 -0.87 -8.25
CA GLY A 58 -8.55 -1.18 -7.48
C GLY A 58 -9.04 -2.61 -7.71
N LEU A 59 -9.58 -3.21 -6.64
CA LEU A 59 -10.07 -4.60 -6.66
C LEU A 59 -11.49 -4.73 -7.24
N ALA A 60 -12.28 -3.65 -7.28
CA ALA A 60 -13.63 -3.63 -7.84
C ALA A 60 -13.94 -2.20 -8.32
N THR A 61 -13.57 -1.92 -9.54
CA THR A 61 -13.68 -0.60 -10.15
C THR A 61 -13.57 -0.70 -11.67
N SER A 62 -13.72 0.42 -12.37
CA SER A 62 -13.51 0.52 -13.82
C SER A 62 -12.35 1.46 -14.12
N THR A 63 -11.48 1.05 -15.02
CA THR A 63 -10.32 1.84 -15.46
C THR A 63 -10.72 3.18 -16.09
N GLY A 64 -9.91 4.22 -15.86
CA GLY A 64 -10.05 5.53 -16.48
C GLY A 64 -10.77 6.58 -15.64
N MET A 65 -11.48 6.20 -14.57
CA MET A 65 -12.14 7.17 -13.70
C MET A 65 -11.13 8.05 -12.95
N PRO A 66 -11.47 9.32 -12.63
CA PRO A 66 -10.62 10.18 -11.81
C PRO A 66 -10.63 9.76 -10.34
N ALA A 67 -9.69 10.29 -9.57
CA ALA A 67 -9.74 10.23 -8.11
C ALA A 67 -11.00 10.90 -7.56
N PHE A 68 -11.45 10.46 -6.39
CA PHE A 68 -12.63 11.04 -5.73
C PHE A 68 -12.36 12.49 -5.30
N GLY A 69 -13.28 13.42 -5.58
CA GLY A 69 -13.05 14.86 -5.36
C GLY A 69 -12.57 15.20 -3.94
N ARG A 70 -13.19 14.64 -2.90
CA ARG A 70 -12.75 14.86 -1.51
C ARG A 70 -11.34 14.29 -1.25
N ALA A 71 -10.97 13.21 -1.92
CA ALA A 71 -9.60 12.69 -1.84
C ALA A 71 -8.60 13.65 -2.48
N VAL A 72 -8.95 14.26 -3.61
CA VAL A 72 -8.13 15.30 -4.28
C VAL A 72 -7.94 16.51 -3.36
N GLU A 73 -9.03 17.05 -2.82
CA GLU A 73 -9.00 18.21 -1.89
C GLU A 73 -8.14 17.92 -0.64
N THR A 74 -8.36 16.75 -0.02
CA THR A 74 -7.61 16.39 1.19
C THR A 74 -6.13 16.15 0.91
N ALA A 75 -5.79 15.55 -0.23
CA ALA A 75 -4.42 15.35 -0.68
C ALA A 75 -3.71 16.67 -0.96
N GLN A 76 -4.39 17.59 -1.65
CA GLN A 76 -3.87 18.92 -1.97
C GLN A 76 -3.54 19.72 -0.70
N ALA A 77 -4.36 19.63 0.34
CA ALA A 77 -4.08 20.24 1.64
C ALA A 77 -2.80 19.69 2.32
N GLN A 78 -2.31 18.52 1.88
CA GLN A 78 -1.05 17.90 2.32
C GLN A 78 0.07 18.01 1.26
N GLY A 79 -0.11 18.85 0.24
CA GLY A 79 0.88 19.06 -0.83
C GLY A 79 1.03 17.88 -1.78
N ILE A 80 -0.01 17.04 -1.92
CA ILE A 80 -0.09 15.92 -2.86
C ILE A 80 -1.13 16.22 -3.94
N ASP A 81 -0.74 16.12 -5.20
CA ASP A 81 -1.64 16.27 -6.34
C ASP A 81 -2.15 14.89 -6.82
N LEU A 82 -3.47 14.74 -6.86
CA LEU A 82 -4.18 13.57 -7.40
C LEU A 82 -5.02 13.90 -8.63
N THR A 83 -4.95 15.10 -9.17
CA THR A 83 -5.82 15.55 -10.29
C THR A 83 -5.58 14.76 -11.57
N SER A 84 -4.32 14.37 -11.81
CA SER A 84 -3.92 13.56 -12.97
C SER A 84 -4.16 12.05 -12.78
N HIS A 85 -4.52 11.60 -11.57
CA HIS A 85 -4.74 10.18 -11.31
C HIS A 85 -5.89 9.62 -12.16
N ARG A 86 -5.67 8.44 -12.71
CA ARG A 86 -6.70 7.62 -13.37
C ARG A 86 -6.70 6.23 -12.76
N VAL A 87 -7.90 5.80 -12.41
CA VAL A 87 -8.13 4.45 -11.85
C VAL A 87 -7.61 3.39 -12.81
N THR A 88 -6.97 2.37 -12.26
CA THR A 88 -6.64 1.11 -12.95
C THR A 88 -7.40 -0.02 -12.24
N ALA A 89 -8.21 -0.76 -12.95
CA ALA A 89 -8.84 -1.98 -12.44
C ALA A 89 -7.82 -3.13 -12.38
N ILE A 90 -8.02 -4.10 -11.48
CA ILE A 90 -7.09 -5.23 -11.34
C ILE A 90 -6.98 -6.03 -12.65
N GLU A 91 -8.05 -6.10 -13.42
CA GLU A 91 -8.13 -6.81 -14.72
C GLU A 91 -7.22 -6.18 -15.78
N ASP A 92 -6.95 -4.87 -15.65
CA ASP A 92 -6.10 -4.11 -16.57
C ASP A 92 -4.69 -3.86 -16.00
N PHE A 93 -4.41 -4.39 -14.81
CA PHE A 93 -3.13 -4.17 -14.14
C PHE A 93 -2.09 -5.22 -14.53
N THR A 94 -0.90 -4.76 -14.93
CA THR A 94 0.23 -5.64 -15.24
C THR A 94 1.15 -5.79 -14.04
N PHE A 95 1.16 -6.98 -13.46
CA PHE A 95 2.10 -7.36 -12.40
C PHE A 95 3.52 -7.50 -12.92
N GLN A 96 4.50 -7.15 -12.07
CA GLN A 96 5.92 -7.25 -12.38
C GLN A 96 6.65 -8.05 -11.28
N ARG A 97 7.75 -8.66 -11.64
CA ARG A 97 8.64 -9.30 -10.67
C ARG A 97 9.17 -8.24 -9.69
N GLY A 98 9.10 -8.55 -8.40
CA GLY A 98 9.51 -7.64 -7.34
C GLY A 98 8.42 -6.63 -6.92
N ASP A 99 7.16 -6.84 -7.32
CA ASP A 99 6.04 -6.07 -6.81
C ASP A 99 5.77 -6.40 -5.34
N LEU A 100 5.65 -5.37 -4.52
CA LEU A 100 5.09 -5.42 -3.17
C LEU A 100 3.69 -4.83 -3.18
N LEU A 101 2.67 -5.67 -3.04
CA LEU A 101 1.27 -5.21 -2.94
C LEU A 101 0.99 -4.71 -1.52
N VAL A 102 0.68 -3.44 -1.41
CA VAL A 102 0.40 -2.75 -0.15
C VAL A 102 -1.10 -2.51 -0.07
N VAL A 103 -1.79 -3.33 0.71
CA VAL A 103 -3.25 -3.26 0.84
C VAL A 103 -3.68 -2.53 2.11
N MET A 104 -4.90 -1.99 2.11
CA MET A 104 -5.44 -1.17 3.20
C MET A 104 -6.20 -2.00 4.25
N GLU A 105 -6.71 -3.17 3.87
CA GLU A 105 -7.59 -3.97 4.69
C GLU A 105 -7.24 -5.47 4.63
N VAL A 106 -7.42 -6.18 5.75
CA VAL A 106 -7.16 -7.64 5.84
C VAL A 106 -7.96 -8.43 4.80
N ARG A 107 -9.21 -8.01 4.51
CA ARG A 107 -10.05 -8.67 3.49
C ARG A 107 -9.45 -8.56 2.08
N GLN A 108 -8.83 -7.44 1.75
CA GLN A 108 -8.14 -7.23 0.46
C GLN A 108 -6.95 -8.17 0.33
N ALA A 109 -6.11 -8.25 1.37
CA ALA A 109 -5.00 -9.21 1.41
C ALA A 109 -5.47 -10.66 1.21
N ARG A 110 -6.53 -11.06 1.92
CA ARG A 110 -7.10 -12.41 1.81
C ARG A 110 -7.71 -12.69 0.44
N ARG A 111 -8.32 -11.69 -0.20
CA ARG A 111 -8.84 -11.82 -1.58
C ARG A 111 -7.70 -12.04 -2.56
N LEU A 112 -6.65 -11.24 -2.49
CA LEU A 112 -5.48 -11.37 -3.36
C LEU A 112 -4.79 -12.73 -3.19
N LEU A 113 -4.60 -13.21 -1.96
CA LEU A 113 -3.99 -14.52 -1.69
C LEU A 113 -4.79 -15.71 -2.27
N LYS A 114 -6.07 -15.53 -2.58
CA LYS A 114 -6.92 -16.53 -3.21
C LYS A 114 -6.94 -16.41 -4.74
N SER A 115 -6.43 -15.32 -5.29
CA SER A 115 -6.36 -15.13 -6.75
C SER A 115 -5.31 -16.07 -7.34
N ARG A 116 -5.68 -16.76 -8.41
CA ARG A 116 -4.75 -17.59 -9.19
C ARG A 116 -3.93 -16.79 -10.21
N GLU A 117 -4.25 -15.51 -10.35
CA GLU A 117 -3.62 -14.61 -11.33
C GLU A 117 -2.38 -13.91 -10.78
N LEU A 118 -2.14 -14.01 -9.46
CA LEU A 118 -0.97 -13.39 -8.83
C LEU A 118 0.29 -14.23 -9.10
N PRO A 119 1.36 -13.62 -9.65
CA PRO A 119 2.66 -14.26 -9.73
C PRO A 119 3.18 -14.69 -8.36
N SER A 120 3.87 -15.81 -8.29
CA SER A 120 4.37 -16.42 -7.03
C SER A 120 5.37 -15.53 -6.29
N GLU A 121 6.10 -14.67 -7.02
CA GLU A 121 7.13 -13.78 -6.49
C GLU A 121 6.58 -12.47 -5.91
N VAL A 122 5.27 -12.22 -6.03
CA VAL A 122 4.62 -11.02 -5.50
C VAL A 122 4.45 -11.14 -4.00
N GLN A 123 4.94 -10.16 -3.26
CA GLN A 123 4.76 -10.07 -1.82
C GLN A 123 3.51 -9.23 -1.50
N ILE A 124 2.84 -9.53 -0.39
CA ILE A 124 1.65 -8.79 0.07
C ILE A 124 1.85 -8.32 1.50
N THR A 125 1.58 -7.04 1.75
CA THR A 125 1.56 -6.47 3.10
C THR A 125 0.33 -5.63 3.37
N LEU A 126 0.04 -5.39 4.65
CA LEU A 126 -0.96 -4.44 5.13
C LEU A 126 -0.26 -3.12 5.46
N LEU A 127 -0.63 -2.02 4.81
CA LEU A 127 -0.01 -0.71 5.03
C LEU A 127 0.02 -0.34 6.50
N GLY A 128 -1.07 -0.56 7.19
CA GLY A 128 -1.22 -0.16 8.58
C GLY A 128 -0.41 -0.98 9.59
N LEU A 129 0.34 -2.00 9.17
CA LEU A 129 1.37 -2.64 10.01
C LEU A 129 2.64 -1.79 10.12
N TRP A 130 2.82 -0.84 9.23
CA TRP A 130 3.98 0.05 9.10
C TRP A 130 3.64 1.49 9.53
N SER A 131 2.37 1.77 9.86
CA SER A 131 1.91 3.12 10.19
C SER A 131 2.03 3.45 11.67
N GLU A 132 2.16 4.75 11.96
CA GLU A 132 2.00 5.33 13.28
C GLU A 132 0.77 6.24 13.28
N PRO A 133 -0.25 5.95 14.11
CA PRO A 133 -0.41 4.77 14.96
C PRO A 133 -0.61 3.46 14.17
N LEU A 134 -0.28 2.32 14.79
CA LEU A 134 -0.48 0.98 14.22
C LEU A 134 -1.97 0.75 13.87
N ARG A 135 -2.28 0.49 12.60
CA ARG A 135 -3.65 0.33 12.08
C ARG A 135 -3.75 -0.83 11.08
N PRO A 136 -3.69 -2.12 11.51
CA PRO A 136 -3.72 -3.27 10.58
C PRO A 136 -4.92 -3.29 9.64
N HIS A 137 -5.97 -2.54 9.96
CA HIS A 137 -7.13 -2.33 9.12
C HIS A 137 -7.40 -0.84 8.97
N LEU A 138 -7.15 -0.29 7.81
CA LEU A 138 -7.42 1.10 7.45
C LEU A 138 -8.76 1.18 6.73
N HIS A 139 -9.79 1.60 7.45
CA HIS A 139 -11.17 1.68 6.94
C HIS A 139 -11.28 2.61 5.73
N ASP A 140 -12.29 2.36 4.87
CA ASP A 140 -12.54 3.22 3.71
C ASP A 140 -13.08 4.59 4.14
N PRO A 141 -12.44 5.70 3.76
CA PRO A 141 -12.93 7.03 4.09
C PRO A 141 -14.08 7.51 3.20
N PHE A 142 -14.44 6.78 2.13
CA PHE A 142 -15.35 7.23 1.08
C PHE A 142 -16.69 7.77 1.62
N GLU A 143 -17.30 7.08 2.61
CA GLU A 143 -18.57 7.48 3.23
C GLU A 143 -18.39 8.33 4.49
N HIS A 144 -17.17 8.75 4.81
CA HIS A 144 -16.87 9.48 6.04
C HIS A 144 -16.57 10.96 5.79
N GLY A 145 -16.67 11.77 6.87
CA GLY A 145 -16.43 13.21 6.82
C GLY A 145 -14.94 13.58 6.61
N PRO A 146 -14.67 14.89 6.39
CA PRO A 146 -13.32 15.39 6.09
C PRO A 146 -12.27 15.02 7.14
N THR A 147 -12.62 15.06 8.41
CA THR A 147 -11.71 14.72 9.53
C THR A 147 -11.19 13.28 9.43
N TYR A 148 -12.05 12.33 9.03
CA TYR A 148 -11.62 10.95 8.86
C TYR A 148 -10.75 10.77 7.61
N PHE A 149 -11.02 11.50 6.54
CA PHE A 149 -10.14 11.56 5.36
C PHE A 149 -8.73 12.01 5.73
N GLN A 150 -8.62 13.14 6.47
CA GLN A 150 -7.34 13.66 6.94
C GLN A 150 -6.58 12.63 7.79
N PHE A 151 -7.25 12.04 8.77
CA PHE A 151 -6.67 10.99 9.61
C PHE A 151 -6.21 9.79 8.77
N CYS A 152 -7.05 9.31 7.85
CA CYS A 152 -6.72 8.19 6.97
C CYS A 152 -5.45 8.47 6.15
N PHE A 153 -5.33 9.68 5.59
CA PHE A 153 -4.18 10.08 4.79
C PHE A 153 -2.91 10.27 5.63
N GLN A 154 -3.01 10.75 6.85
CA GLN A 154 -1.86 10.80 7.79
C GLN A 154 -1.34 9.40 8.11
N VAL A 155 -2.23 8.43 8.34
CA VAL A 155 -1.86 7.03 8.57
C VAL A 155 -1.19 6.43 7.33
N ILE A 156 -1.71 6.72 6.13
CA ILE A 156 -1.10 6.26 4.88
C ILE A 156 0.30 6.87 4.71
N ASP A 157 0.44 8.18 4.89
CA ASP A 157 1.73 8.89 4.75
C ASP A 157 2.79 8.30 5.69
N SER A 158 2.45 8.09 6.97
CA SER A 158 3.38 7.49 7.93
C SER A 158 3.80 6.07 7.54
N GLY A 159 2.84 5.23 7.12
CA GLY A 159 3.11 3.85 6.70
C GLY A 159 3.97 3.77 5.44
N VAL A 160 3.73 4.65 4.46
CA VAL A 160 4.53 4.72 3.23
C VAL A 160 5.97 5.13 3.52
N LYS A 161 6.18 6.12 4.39
CA LYS A 161 7.52 6.58 4.79
C LYS A 161 8.32 5.47 5.49
N GLU A 162 7.69 4.73 6.39
CA GLU A 162 8.34 3.60 7.07
C GLU A 162 8.67 2.47 6.10
N LEU A 163 7.76 2.09 5.19
CA LEU A 163 8.04 1.11 4.13
C LEU A 163 9.21 1.56 3.26
N ALA A 164 9.25 2.83 2.85
CA ALA A 164 10.33 3.38 2.04
C ALA A 164 11.69 3.27 2.75
N ARG A 165 11.73 3.58 4.05
CA ARG A 165 12.93 3.43 4.87
C ARG A 165 13.43 1.99 4.89
N ARG A 166 12.54 1.01 5.11
CA ARG A 166 12.88 -0.42 5.17
C ARG A 166 13.34 -0.97 3.84
N ILE A 167 12.69 -0.61 2.75
CA ILE A 167 13.08 -1.03 1.39
C ILE A 167 14.50 -0.56 1.08
N ARG A 168 14.82 0.71 1.37
CA ARG A 168 16.17 1.25 1.15
C ARG A 168 17.22 0.51 1.99
N SER A 169 16.91 0.24 3.28
CA SER A 169 17.81 -0.52 4.16
C SER A 169 18.01 -1.95 3.67
N GLY A 170 16.96 -2.61 3.15
CA GLY A 170 17.05 -3.94 2.55
C GLY A 170 17.98 -3.98 1.35
N HIS A 171 17.87 -3.02 0.45
CA HIS A 171 18.75 -2.93 -0.74
C HIS A 171 20.22 -2.66 -0.38
N VAL A 172 20.47 -1.85 0.66
CA VAL A 172 21.85 -1.59 1.13
C VAL A 172 22.47 -2.86 1.70
N ASN A 173 21.77 -3.61 2.54
CA ASN A 173 22.26 -4.85 3.14
C ASN A 173 22.54 -5.92 2.07
N ASP A 174 21.68 -6.07 1.08
CA ASP A 174 21.87 -7.00 -0.04
C ASP A 174 23.12 -6.65 -0.86
N ALA A 175 23.34 -5.36 -1.14
CA ALA A 175 24.51 -4.88 -1.86
C ALA A 175 25.83 -5.11 -1.10
N LEU A 176 25.83 -5.01 0.24
CA LEU A 176 27.01 -5.30 1.08
C LEU A 176 27.30 -6.80 1.11
N SER A 177 26.28 -7.63 1.34
CA SER A 177 26.44 -9.10 1.35
C SER A 177 26.96 -9.65 0.01
N SER A 178 26.54 -9.04 -1.10
CA SER A 178 27.00 -9.43 -2.43
C SER A 178 28.46 -9.08 -2.68
N ARG A 179 29.01 -8.04 -2.06
CA ARG A 179 30.45 -7.66 -2.17
C ARG A 179 31.34 -8.59 -1.38
N GLU A 180 30.94 -8.97 -0.15
CA GLU A 180 31.68 -9.89 0.70
C GLU A 180 31.77 -11.32 0.13
N ALA A 181 30.85 -11.71 -0.74
CA ALA A 181 30.84 -13.01 -1.40
C ALA A 181 31.81 -13.09 -2.59
N PHE A 182 32.42 -11.99 -3.03
CA PHE A 182 33.40 -11.91 -4.13
C PHE A 182 34.84 -11.63 -3.66
N GLU A 183 35.08 -11.48 -2.34
CA GLU A 183 36.39 -11.43 -1.71
C GLU A 183 36.76 -12.80 -1.13
#